data_afd95130cbfc39a9cd8ff0d535188d22
#
_entry.id   afd95130cbfc39a9cd8ff0d535188d22
#
_cell.length_a   1.000
_cell.length_b   1.000
_cell.length_c   1.000
_cell.angle_alpha   90.00
_cell.angle_beta   90.00
_cell.angle_gamma   90.00
#
_symmetry.space_group_name_H-M   'P 1'
#
loop_
_entity.id
_entity.type
_entity.pdbx_description
1 polymer ?
#
loop_
_entity_poly.entity_id
_entity_poly.type
_entity_poly.pdbx_seq_one_letter_code
_entity_poly.pdbx_strand_id
1 'polypeptide(L)'
;MIDKYGREIDYLRISLTDRCNLRCIYCMPEEGVKSLSHAEILTYDEILRICRCAADLGIRKIKLTGGEPLVRKGCASLAKQIKAIPGIEKVTLTTNGILLAEQLDALLDAGIDAINISLDTLDSELFKKVARRDGLEKVFEGIEAALAHPGLSLKINSVPVIKEKKLHRDCRTGAEISNPCAFYRDDANRIWKTVPIPG
;
A
#
# COMPACT_ATOMS: atom_id res chain seq x y z
N MET A 1 4.27 -0.04 24.01
CA MET A 1 3.62 -1.17 24.76
C MET A 1 4.48 -2.42 24.59
N ILE A 2 4.70 -3.20 25.65
CA ILE A 2 5.48 -4.44 25.55
C ILE A 2 4.52 -5.63 25.70
N ASP A 3 4.58 -6.60 24.79
CA ASP A 3 3.76 -7.81 24.87
C ASP A 3 4.37 -8.86 25.81
N LYS A 4 3.63 -9.96 26.04
CA LYS A 4 4.09 -11.07 26.92
C LYS A 4 5.36 -11.79 26.44
N TYR A 5 5.82 -11.52 25.23
CA TYR A 5 7.05 -12.07 24.65
C TYR A 5 8.21 -11.06 24.64
N GLY A 6 8.05 -9.90 25.29
CA GLY A 6 9.05 -8.84 25.36
C GLY A 6 9.18 -7.99 24.07
N ARG A 7 8.20 -8.08 23.15
CA ARG A 7 8.25 -7.29 21.92
C ARG A 7 7.57 -5.94 22.14
N GLU A 8 8.22 -4.88 21.65
CA GLU A 8 7.62 -3.55 21.63
C GLU A 8 6.55 -3.47 20.52
N ILE A 9 5.32 -3.17 20.91
CA ILE A 9 4.21 -2.93 19.98
C ILE A 9 4.04 -1.43 19.83
N ASP A 10 4.53 -0.89 18.72
CA ASP A 10 4.50 0.54 18.38
C ASP A 10 3.74 0.85 17.06
N TYR A 11 3.08 -0.17 16.49
CA TYR A 11 2.51 -0.13 15.16
C TYR A 11 1.05 -0.57 15.16
N LEU A 12 0.20 0.22 14.50
CA LEU A 12 -1.22 -0.08 14.28
C LEU A 12 -1.56 -0.06 12.80
N ARG A 13 -2.28 -1.07 12.33
CA ARG A 13 -2.80 -1.17 10.98
C ARG A 13 -4.30 -0.96 10.99
N ILE A 14 -4.81 -0.03 10.16
CA ILE A 14 -6.21 0.35 10.10
C ILE A 14 -6.74 0.08 8.69
N SER A 15 -7.76 -0.76 8.59
CA SER A 15 -8.53 -0.98 7.37
C SER A 15 -9.59 0.12 7.27
N LEU A 16 -9.53 0.95 6.22
CA LEU A 16 -10.43 2.08 6.03
C LEU A 16 -11.75 1.69 5.38
N THR A 17 -11.75 0.61 4.59
CA THR A 17 -12.90 0.18 3.79
C THR A 17 -12.76 -1.28 3.37
N ASP A 18 -13.88 -1.94 3.16
CA ASP A 18 -14.00 -3.24 2.52
C ASP A 18 -14.00 -3.15 0.97
N ARG A 19 -14.22 -1.94 0.43
CA ARG A 19 -14.30 -1.71 -1.02
C ARG A 19 -12.93 -1.69 -1.67
N CYS A 20 -12.87 -2.26 -2.88
CA CYS A 20 -11.68 -2.26 -3.72
C CYS A 20 -12.08 -2.07 -5.19
N ASN A 21 -11.25 -1.40 -5.97
CA ASN A 21 -11.42 -1.25 -7.42
C ASN A 21 -10.83 -2.44 -8.22
N LEU A 22 -10.11 -3.36 -7.56
CA LEU A 22 -9.65 -4.63 -8.13
C LEU A 22 -10.48 -5.82 -7.58
N ARG A 23 -10.30 -7.00 -8.20
CA ARG A 23 -10.94 -8.27 -7.81
C ARG A 23 -9.94 -9.41 -7.82
N CYS A 24 -8.79 -9.22 -7.17
CA CYS A 24 -7.70 -10.19 -7.19
C CYS A 24 -8.17 -11.59 -6.77
N ILE A 25 -7.80 -12.60 -7.56
CA ILE A 25 -8.28 -13.99 -7.45
C ILE A 25 -8.06 -14.62 -6.08
N TYR A 26 -7.03 -14.20 -5.36
CA TYR A 26 -6.69 -14.69 -4.03
C TYR A 26 -7.31 -13.86 -2.89
N CYS A 27 -7.93 -12.72 -3.22
CA CYS A 27 -8.40 -11.75 -2.21
C CYS A 27 -9.93 -11.64 -2.19
N MET A 28 -10.57 -11.61 -3.34
CA MET A 28 -11.98 -11.24 -3.45
C MET A 28 -12.67 -12.03 -4.58
N PRO A 29 -13.91 -12.50 -4.41
CA PRO A 29 -14.71 -13.04 -5.49
C PRO A 29 -14.87 -12.05 -6.65
N GLU A 30 -15.17 -12.54 -7.84
CA GLU A 30 -15.27 -11.74 -9.05
C GLU A 30 -16.41 -10.71 -8.98
N GLU A 31 -17.53 -11.12 -8.40
CA GLU A 31 -18.70 -10.27 -8.10
C GLU A 31 -18.43 -9.26 -6.98
N GLY A 32 -17.33 -9.43 -6.24
CA GLY A 32 -16.99 -8.64 -5.07
C GLY A 32 -17.58 -9.23 -3.79
N VAL A 33 -17.38 -8.52 -2.68
CA VAL A 33 -18.00 -8.81 -1.39
C VAL A 33 -19.23 -7.94 -1.20
N LYS A 34 -20.23 -8.44 -0.46
CA LYS A 34 -21.36 -7.61 -0.05
C LYS A 34 -20.84 -6.43 0.75
N SER A 35 -20.99 -5.23 0.18
CA SER A 35 -20.53 -4.02 0.84
C SER A 35 -21.23 -3.83 2.18
N LEU A 36 -20.45 -3.52 3.20
CA LEU A 36 -20.98 -3.07 4.48
C LEU A 36 -21.72 -1.75 4.31
N SER A 37 -22.74 -1.54 5.10
CA SER A 37 -23.43 -0.25 5.16
C SER A 37 -22.52 0.81 5.77
N HIS A 38 -22.81 2.09 5.51
CA HIS A 38 -22.06 3.18 6.12
C HIS A 38 -22.08 3.15 7.66
N ALA A 39 -23.13 2.59 8.26
CA ALA A 39 -23.24 2.46 9.71
C ALA A 39 -22.35 1.37 10.31
N GLU A 40 -21.90 0.43 9.49
CA GLU A 40 -21.01 -0.69 9.92
C GLU A 40 -19.52 -0.38 9.70
N ILE A 41 -19.21 0.72 9.01
CA ILE A 41 -17.82 1.15 8.76
C ILE A 41 -17.51 2.35 9.66
N LEU A 42 -16.39 2.30 10.39
CA LEU A 42 -15.94 3.40 11.23
C LEU A 42 -15.87 4.71 10.44
N THR A 43 -16.41 5.77 11.00
CA THR A 43 -16.22 7.13 10.52
C THR A 43 -14.78 7.59 10.69
N TYR A 44 -14.37 8.63 10.00
CA TYR A 44 -13.01 9.18 10.19
C TYR A 44 -12.81 9.75 11.60
N ASP A 45 -13.84 10.30 12.22
CA ASP A 45 -13.79 10.81 13.58
C ASP A 45 -13.56 9.68 14.61
N GLU A 46 -14.22 8.53 14.40
CA GLU A 46 -13.99 7.34 15.22
C GLU A 46 -12.58 6.80 15.04
N ILE A 47 -12.08 6.72 13.79
CA ILE A 47 -10.71 6.31 13.50
C ILE A 47 -9.72 7.25 14.18
N LEU A 48 -9.92 8.56 14.11
CA LEU A 48 -9.06 9.55 14.78
C LEU A 48 -9.08 9.40 16.29
N ARG A 49 -10.24 9.09 16.87
CA ARG A 49 -10.36 8.80 18.31
C ARG A 49 -9.55 7.56 18.70
N ILE A 50 -9.67 6.49 17.90
CA ILE A 50 -8.87 5.27 18.08
C ILE A 50 -7.37 5.59 17.97
N CYS A 51 -6.95 6.38 16.98
CA CYS A 51 -5.54 6.74 16.81
C CYS A 51 -4.99 7.54 17.99
N ARG A 52 -5.77 8.46 18.59
CA ARG A 52 -5.36 9.20 19.79
C ARG A 52 -5.17 8.26 20.97
N CYS A 53 -6.15 7.40 21.25
CA CYS A 53 -6.02 6.40 22.31
C CYS A 53 -4.81 5.45 22.07
N ALA A 54 -4.56 5.07 20.82
CA ALA A 54 -3.42 4.25 20.46
C ALA A 54 -2.08 4.98 20.71
N ALA A 55 -2.00 6.27 20.37
CA ALA A 55 -0.83 7.09 20.64
C ALA A 55 -0.53 7.20 22.16
N ASP A 56 -1.57 7.39 22.96
CA ASP A 56 -1.46 7.41 24.44
C ASP A 56 -0.93 6.08 24.99
N LEU A 57 -1.20 4.96 24.31
CA LEU A 57 -0.70 3.61 24.64
C LEU A 57 0.70 3.32 24.10
N GLY A 58 1.33 4.29 23.38
CA GLY A 58 2.69 4.16 22.85
C GLY A 58 2.77 3.65 21.41
N ILE A 59 1.65 3.64 20.66
CA ILE A 59 1.69 3.42 19.19
C ILE A 59 2.24 4.69 18.55
N ARG A 60 3.24 4.52 17.69
CA ARG A 60 3.94 5.62 16.98
C ARG A 60 3.77 5.56 15.47
N LYS A 61 3.38 4.39 14.95
CA LYS A 61 3.30 4.13 13.50
C LYS A 61 1.91 3.66 13.14
N ILE A 62 1.28 4.37 12.21
CA ILE A 62 -0.03 4.00 11.68
C ILE A 62 0.12 3.60 10.20
N LYS A 63 -0.48 2.47 9.83
CA LYS A 63 -0.61 2.07 8.43
C LYS A 63 -2.07 2.06 8.01
N LEU A 64 -2.36 2.83 6.98
CA LEU A 64 -3.66 2.84 6.33
C LEU A 64 -3.72 1.77 5.25
N THR A 65 -4.80 1.01 5.25
CA THR A 65 -5.05 -0.08 4.32
C THR A 65 -6.56 -0.28 4.16
N GLY A 66 -7.00 -1.43 3.65
CA GLY A 66 -8.42 -1.77 3.51
C GLY A 66 -8.60 -2.82 2.44
N GLY A 67 -9.71 -2.76 1.70
CA GLY A 67 -9.75 -3.24 0.34
C GLY A 67 -8.76 -2.42 -0.48
N GLU A 68 -9.17 -1.22 -0.90
CA GLU A 68 -8.26 -0.19 -1.42
C GLU A 68 -8.53 1.14 -0.70
N PRO A 69 -7.60 1.65 0.10
CA PRO A 69 -7.83 2.86 0.91
C PRO A 69 -8.11 4.11 0.08
N LEU A 70 -7.52 4.23 -1.12
CA LEU A 70 -7.69 5.39 -1.99
C LEU A 70 -9.07 5.47 -2.65
N VAL A 71 -9.88 4.40 -2.63
CA VAL A 71 -11.29 4.51 -3.08
C VAL A 71 -12.17 5.20 -2.05
N ARG A 72 -11.75 5.29 -0.78
CA ARG A 72 -12.48 6.01 0.24
C ARG A 72 -12.12 7.50 0.18
N LYS A 73 -13.08 8.32 -0.24
CA LYS A 73 -12.89 9.78 -0.35
C LYS A 73 -12.37 10.38 0.95
N GLY A 74 -11.39 11.28 0.85
CA GLY A 74 -10.81 11.97 2.01
C GLY A 74 -9.70 11.17 2.72
N CYS A 75 -9.19 10.08 2.15
CA CYS A 75 -8.08 9.30 2.71
C CYS A 75 -6.87 10.17 3.05
N ALA A 76 -6.45 11.07 2.15
CA ALA A 76 -5.34 12.00 2.39
C ALA A 76 -5.63 12.96 3.56
N SER A 77 -6.86 13.49 3.64
CA SER A 77 -7.27 14.35 4.76
C SER A 77 -7.22 13.61 6.10
N LEU A 78 -7.65 12.35 6.15
CA LEU A 78 -7.52 11.50 7.32
C LEU A 78 -6.05 11.29 7.69
N ALA A 79 -5.20 10.96 6.70
CA ALA A 79 -3.76 10.79 6.92
C ALA A 79 -3.12 12.03 7.55
N LYS A 80 -3.45 13.22 7.04
CA LYS A 80 -2.99 14.51 7.59
C LYS A 80 -3.38 14.69 9.05
N GLN A 81 -4.64 14.38 9.37
CA GLN A 81 -5.14 14.50 10.75
C GLN A 81 -4.48 13.48 11.69
N ILE A 82 -4.25 12.24 11.22
CA ILE A 82 -3.52 11.23 11.99
C ILE A 82 -2.06 11.68 12.23
N LYS A 83 -1.40 12.22 11.19
CA LYS A 83 -0.01 12.69 11.29
C LYS A 83 0.14 13.83 12.31
N ALA A 84 -0.91 14.63 12.50
CA ALA A 84 -0.93 15.72 13.46
C ALA A 84 -1.17 15.27 14.92
N ILE A 85 -1.45 13.99 15.18
CA ILE A 85 -1.66 13.47 16.54
C ILE A 85 -0.31 13.41 17.28
N PRO A 86 -0.17 14.05 18.44
CA PRO A 86 1.05 13.95 19.25
C PRO A 86 1.42 12.50 19.53
N GLY A 87 2.69 12.14 19.36
CA GLY A 87 3.18 10.77 19.54
C GLY A 87 3.13 9.89 18.27
N ILE A 88 2.40 10.26 17.24
CA ILE A 88 2.46 9.56 15.95
C ILE A 88 3.65 10.09 15.13
N GLU A 89 4.61 9.23 14.87
CA GLU A 89 5.83 9.55 14.15
C GLU A 89 5.71 9.26 12.64
N LYS A 90 5.02 8.15 12.29
CA LYS A 90 4.92 7.69 10.89
C LYS A 90 3.49 7.32 10.52
N VAL A 91 3.07 7.81 9.36
CA VAL A 91 1.82 7.40 8.68
C VAL A 91 2.17 6.84 7.33
N THR A 92 1.77 5.60 7.08
CA THR A 92 2.10 4.86 5.87
C THR A 92 0.84 4.34 5.20
N LEU A 93 0.90 4.08 3.90
CA LEU A 93 -0.20 3.61 3.09
C LEU A 93 0.15 2.29 2.41
N THR A 94 -0.80 1.35 2.31
CA THR A 94 -0.72 0.20 1.40
C THR A 94 -1.85 0.33 0.38
N THR A 95 -1.51 0.36 -0.89
CA THR A 95 -2.42 0.57 -2.02
C THR A 95 -2.13 -0.40 -3.16
N ASN A 96 -3.09 -0.64 -4.03
CA ASN A 96 -2.88 -1.33 -5.30
C ASN A 96 -2.29 -0.42 -6.40
N GLY A 97 -2.15 0.87 -6.13
CA GLY A 97 -1.49 1.84 -7.02
C GLY A 97 -2.36 2.48 -8.10
N ILE A 98 -3.54 1.94 -8.43
CA ILE A 98 -4.40 2.41 -9.54
C ILE A 98 -4.77 3.90 -9.41
N LEU A 99 -5.02 4.37 -8.19
CA LEU A 99 -5.42 5.75 -7.92
C LEU A 99 -4.27 6.61 -7.37
N LEU A 100 -3.05 6.06 -7.35
CA LEU A 100 -1.93 6.71 -6.68
C LEU A 100 -1.50 7.98 -7.39
N ALA A 101 -1.31 7.95 -8.70
CA ALA A 101 -0.90 9.14 -9.48
C ALA A 101 -1.85 10.32 -9.28
N GLU A 102 -3.16 10.05 -9.28
CA GLU A 102 -4.19 11.09 -9.12
C GLU A 102 -4.23 11.72 -7.72
N GLN A 103 -3.79 10.98 -6.68
CA GLN A 103 -3.92 11.41 -5.28
C GLN A 103 -2.57 11.66 -4.59
N LEU A 104 -1.47 11.50 -5.31
CA LEU A 104 -0.13 11.56 -4.72
C LEU A 104 0.17 12.90 -4.08
N ASP A 105 -0.11 14.01 -4.76
CA ASP A 105 0.15 15.36 -4.23
C ASP A 105 -0.59 15.57 -2.90
N ALA A 106 -1.85 15.17 -2.84
CA ALA A 106 -2.63 15.27 -1.61
C ALA A 106 -2.09 14.39 -0.48
N LEU A 107 -1.51 13.22 -0.80
CA LEU A 107 -0.87 12.34 0.17
C LEU A 107 0.46 12.93 0.67
N LEU A 108 1.24 13.54 -0.21
CA LEU A 108 2.48 14.24 0.15
C LEU A 108 2.20 15.44 1.05
N ASP A 109 1.20 16.25 0.69
CA ASP A 109 0.73 17.39 1.51
C ASP A 109 0.17 16.94 2.87
N ALA A 110 -0.32 15.72 2.95
CA ALA A 110 -0.76 15.08 4.20
C ALA A 110 0.41 14.59 5.06
N GLY A 111 1.63 14.56 4.54
CA GLY A 111 2.82 14.09 5.25
C GLY A 111 2.92 12.57 5.35
N ILE A 112 2.49 11.84 4.31
CA ILE A 112 2.70 10.38 4.22
C ILE A 112 4.21 10.10 4.17
N ASP A 113 4.69 9.21 5.04
CA ASP A 113 6.11 8.85 5.15
C ASP A 113 6.53 7.72 4.21
N ALA A 114 5.60 6.81 3.89
CA ALA A 114 5.90 5.70 3.00
C ALA A 114 4.63 5.12 2.35
N ILE A 115 4.81 4.64 1.12
CA ILE A 115 3.78 3.96 0.36
C ILE A 115 4.26 2.55 -0.01
N ASN A 116 3.41 1.56 0.27
CA ASN A 116 3.59 0.18 -0.18
C ASN A 116 2.61 -0.07 -1.32
N ILE A 117 3.11 -0.39 -2.50
CA ILE A 117 2.27 -0.75 -3.65
C ILE A 117 2.22 -2.26 -3.77
N SER A 118 1.01 -2.82 -3.83
CA SER A 118 0.80 -4.25 -4.08
C SER A 118 0.79 -4.49 -5.58
N LEU A 119 1.83 -5.17 -6.11
CA LEU A 119 1.98 -5.47 -7.52
C LEU A 119 2.60 -6.85 -7.70
N ASP A 120 1.84 -7.79 -8.25
CA ASP A 120 2.21 -9.20 -8.32
C ASP A 120 2.89 -9.59 -9.63
N THR A 121 2.74 -8.78 -10.67
CA THR A 121 3.32 -9.02 -12.00
C THR A 121 3.49 -7.72 -12.79
N LEU A 122 4.47 -7.71 -13.69
CA LEU A 122 4.71 -6.63 -14.65
C LEU A 122 4.13 -6.95 -16.05
N ASP A 123 3.54 -8.13 -16.22
CA ASP A 123 2.89 -8.56 -17.45
C ASP A 123 1.41 -8.17 -17.43
N SER A 124 0.99 -7.41 -18.45
CA SER A 124 -0.37 -6.83 -18.54
C SER A 124 -1.46 -7.91 -18.61
N GLU A 125 -1.24 -8.98 -19.39
CA GLU A 125 -2.20 -10.07 -19.52
C GLU A 125 -2.33 -10.86 -18.23
N LEU A 126 -1.21 -11.07 -17.54
CA LEU A 126 -1.23 -11.74 -16.25
C LEU A 126 -1.83 -10.84 -15.17
N PHE A 127 -1.52 -9.55 -15.16
CA PHE A 127 -2.16 -8.60 -14.25
C PHE A 127 -3.68 -8.65 -14.38
N LYS A 128 -4.20 -8.61 -15.60
CA LYS A 128 -5.63 -8.71 -15.89
C LYS A 128 -6.24 -10.02 -15.40
N LYS A 129 -5.53 -11.13 -15.54
CA LYS A 129 -5.96 -12.45 -15.01
C LYS A 129 -5.99 -12.47 -13.48
N VAL A 130 -4.93 -11.96 -12.83
CA VAL A 130 -4.80 -11.99 -11.37
C VAL A 130 -5.70 -10.95 -10.71
N ALA A 131 -5.70 -9.73 -11.19
CA ALA A 131 -6.47 -8.61 -10.64
C ALA A 131 -7.95 -8.61 -11.11
N ARG A 132 -8.28 -9.39 -12.17
CA ARG A 132 -9.60 -9.41 -12.84
C ARG A 132 -10.09 -8.03 -13.30
N ARG A 133 -9.18 -7.10 -13.48
CA ARG A 133 -9.41 -5.74 -13.97
C ARG A 133 -8.18 -5.28 -14.72
N ASP A 134 -8.37 -4.35 -15.64
CA ASP A 134 -7.29 -3.61 -16.29
C ASP A 134 -6.76 -2.50 -15.39
N GLY A 135 -5.55 -2.00 -15.69
CA GLY A 135 -5.01 -0.84 -15.00
C GLY A 135 -3.54 -0.93 -14.60
N LEU A 136 -2.76 -1.87 -15.14
CA LEU A 136 -1.33 -1.96 -14.86
C LEU A 136 -0.59 -0.68 -15.23
N GLU A 137 -0.96 -0.03 -16.33
CA GLU A 137 -0.39 1.25 -16.78
C GLU A 137 -0.55 2.34 -15.70
N LYS A 138 -1.75 2.45 -15.11
CA LYS A 138 -2.01 3.40 -14.01
C LYS A 138 -1.18 3.09 -12.77
N VAL A 139 -0.90 1.82 -12.50
CA VAL A 139 0.01 1.44 -11.41
C VAL A 139 1.42 1.93 -11.69
N PHE A 140 1.91 1.79 -12.93
CA PHE A 140 3.21 2.33 -13.33
C PHE A 140 3.27 3.84 -13.24
N GLU A 141 2.26 4.56 -13.73
CA GLU A 141 2.16 6.01 -13.56
C GLU A 141 2.26 6.42 -12.08
N GLY A 142 1.58 5.68 -11.19
CA GLY A 142 1.65 5.91 -9.75
C GLY A 142 3.04 5.63 -9.16
N ILE A 143 3.73 4.60 -9.62
CA ILE A 143 5.10 4.27 -9.22
C ILE A 143 6.07 5.36 -9.69
N GLU A 144 6.01 5.76 -10.96
CA GLU A 144 6.87 6.80 -11.54
C GLU A 144 6.68 8.14 -10.83
N ALA A 145 5.42 8.54 -10.62
CA ALA A 145 5.10 9.74 -9.86
C ALA A 145 5.69 9.69 -8.44
N ALA A 146 5.54 8.56 -7.74
CA ALA A 146 6.08 8.41 -6.39
C ALA A 146 7.62 8.43 -6.35
N LEU A 147 8.28 7.84 -7.34
CA LEU A 147 9.75 7.84 -7.46
C LEU A 147 10.34 9.22 -7.75
N ALA A 148 9.56 10.12 -8.36
CA ALA A 148 9.96 11.51 -8.58
C ALA A 148 10.12 12.31 -7.26
N HIS A 149 9.68 11.75 -6.11
CA HIS A 149 9.75 12.39 -4.79
C HIS A 149 10.79 11.71 -3.88
N PRO A 150 12.05 12.19 -3.80
CA PRO A 150 13.14 11.53 -3.06
C PRO A 150 12.89 11.36 -1.56
N GLY A 151 12.00 12.18 -0.98
CA GLY A 151 11.63 12.10 0.44
C GLY A 151 10.60 11.02 0.78
N LEU A 152 9.96 10.41 -0.24
CA LEU A 152 8.94 9.39 -0.06
C LEU A 152 9.58 7.99 -0.11
N SER A 153 9.39 7.22 0.95
CA SER A 153 9.79 5.80 0.94
C SER A 153 8.78 4.96 0.17
N LEU A 154 9.20 4.40 -0.96
CA LEU A 154 8.37 3.51 -1.79
C LEU A 154 8.80 2.05 -1.62
N LYS A 155 7.82 1.13 -1.52
CA LYS A 155 8.04 -0.31 -1.48
C LYS A 155 7.02 -1.00 -2.37
N ILE A 156 7.47 -2.03 -3.11
CA ILE A 156 6.57 -2.91 -3.83
C ILE A 156 6.47 -4.22 -3.06
N ASN A 157 5.23 -4.63 -2.75
CA ASN A 157 4.92 -5.93 -2.20
C ASN A 157 4.36 -6.79 -3.33
N SER A 158 4.95 -7.96 -3.55
CA SER A 158 4.46 -8.92 -4.54
C SER A 158 4.25 -10.28 -3.90
N VAL A 159 3.13 -10.89 -4.22
CA VAL A 159 2.78 -12.26 -3.87
C VAL A 159 2.65 -13.05 -5.16
N PRO A 160 3.69 -13.77 -5.61
CA PRO A 160 3.64 -14.54 -6.85
C PRO A 160 2.59 -15.65 -6.75
N VAL A 161 1.45 -15.47 -7.38
CA VAL A 161 0.33 -16.43 -7.36
C VAL A 161 0.49 -17.51 -8.42
N ILE A 162 1.25 -17.22 -9.46
CA ILE A 162 1.53 -18.12 -10.58
C ILE A 162 3.04 -18.22 -10.75
N LYS A 163 3.56 -19.44 -10.94
CA LYS A 163 5.00 -19.67 -11.23
C LYS A 163 5.36 -19.06 -12.58
N GLU A 164 5.65 -17.77 -12.60
CA GLU A 164 6.22 -17.13 -13.77
C GLU A 164 7.74 -17.26 -13.79
N LYS A 165 8.24 -17.93 -14.83
CA LYS A 165 9.68 -17.98 -15.12
C LYS A 165 10.26 -16.58 -15.41
N LYS A 166 9.43 -15.60 -15.83
CA LYS A 166 9.84 -14.25 -16.18
C LYS A 166 10.20 -13.38 -14.97
N LEU A 167 9.38 -13.37 -13.93
CA LEU A 167 9.64 -12.56 -12.72
C LEU A 167 10.98 -12.95 -12.07
N HIS A 168 11.33 -14.25 -12.08
CA HIS A 168 12.61 -14.75 -11.59
C HIS A 168 13.80 -14.43 -12.53
N ARG A 169 13.59 -14.26 -13.81
CA ARG A 169 14.66 -13.94 -14.76
C ARG A 169 15.10 -12.49 -14.65
N ASP A 170 14.16 -11.57 -14.60
CA ASP A 170 14.44 -10.13 -14.54
C ASP A 170 15.10 -9.71 -13.22
N CYS A 171 14.84 -10.45 -12.14
CA CYS A 171 15.52 -10.24 -10.87
C CYS A 171 16.95 -10.86 -10.79
N ARG A 172 17.34 -11.74 -11.71
CA ARG A 172 18.64 -12.43 -11.70
C ARG A 172 19.66 -11.88 -12.69
N THR A 173 19.21 -11.28 -13.77
CA THR A 173 20.10 -10.62 -14.71
C THR A 173 20.41 -9.24 -14.16
N GLY A 174 21.55 -9.12 -13.47
CA GLY A 174 22.12 -7.85 -13.02
C GLY A 174 22.50 -6.93 -14.19
N ALA A 175 21.56 -6.62 -15.07
CA ALA A 175 21.71 -5.57 -16.04
C ALA A 175 21.76 -4.25 -15.27
N GLU A 176 22.86 -3.53 -15.39
CA GLU A 176 23.02 -2.17 -14.90
C GLU A 176 21.86 -1.32 -15.41
N ILE A 177 20.96 -0.95 -14.50
CA ILE A 177 19.83 -0.10 -14.82
C ILE A 177 20.12 1.25 -14.23
N SER A 178 20.33 2.20 -15.11
CA SER A 178 20.60 3.61 -14.81
C SER A 178 19.34 4.39 -14.38
N ASN A 179 18.27 3.71 -13.94
CA ASN A 179 17.04 4.32 -13.44
C ASN A 179 16.72 3.89 -12.01
N PRO A 180 16.09 4.76 -11.20
CA PRO A 180 15.78 4.46 -9.82
C PRO A 180 14.92 3.20 -9.73
N CYS A 181 15.32 2.31 -8.84
CA CYS A 181 14.71 0.99 -8.66
C CYS A 181 13.64 1.04 -7.58
N ALA A 182 12.48 0.47 -7.87
CA ALA A 182 11.51 0.15 -6.84
C ALA A 182 12.00 -1.06 -6.01
N PHE A 183 11.87 -1.02 -4.69
CA PHE A 183 12.27 -2.11 -3.81
C PHE A 183 11.13 -3.12 -3.69
N TYR A 184 11.44 -4.35 -4.05
CA TYR A 184 10.54 -5.49 -3.97
C TYR A 184 10.86 -6.36 -2.75
N ARG A 185 9.84 -6.76 -1.99
CA ARG A 185 9.95 -7.72 -0.90
C ARG A 185 9.27 -9.03 -1.28
N ASP A 186 10.05 -10.09 -1.36
CA ASP A 186 9.57 -11.45 -1.40
C ASP A 186 9.30 -11.92 0.03
N ASP A 187 8.03 -12.02 0.42
CA ASP A 187 7.65 -12.43 1.77
C ASP A 187 8.01 -13.89 2.08
N ALA A 188 8.24 -14.72 1.06
CA ALA A 188 8.67 -16.10 1.24
C ALA A 188 10.13 -16.22 1.72
N ASN A 189 10.99 -15.23 1.38
CA ASN A 189 12.42 -15.29 1.67
C ASN A 189 12.97 -14.08 2.44
N ARG A 190 12.15 -13.08 2.80
CA ARG A 190 12.57 -11.83 3.46
C ARG A 190 13.70 -11.07 2.75
N ILE A 191 13.85 -11.26 1.45
CA ILE A 191 14.91 -10.64 0.64
C ILE A 191 14.32 -9.44 -0.11
N TRP A 192 14.96 -8.28 0.03
CA TRP A 192 14.67 -7.10 -0.76
C TRP A 192 15.33 -7.21 -2.13
N LYS A 193 14.56 -7.09 -3.19
CA LYS A 193 15.06 -7.05 -4.57
C LYS A 193 14.63 -5.74 -5.24
N THR A 194 15.48 -5.24 -6.10
CA THR A 194 15.19 -4.07 -6.95
C THR A 194 14.53 -4.56 -8.24
N VAL A 195 13.42 -3.93 -8.61
CA VAL A 195 12.73 -4.19 -9.89
C VAL A 195 12.97 -3.01 -10.81
N PRO A 196 13.46 -3.23 -12.03
CA PRO A 196 13.55 -2.18 -13.05
C PRO A 196 12.14 -1.73 -13.46
N ILE A 197 11.95 -0.44 -13.62
CA ILE A 197 10.75 0.12 -14.23
C ILE A 197 11.03 0.21 -15.73
N PRO A 198 10.15 -0.31 -16.62
CA PRO A 198 10.32 -0.14 -18.05
C PRO A 198 10.27 1.34 -18.39
N GLY A 199 11.30 1.81 -19.13
CA GLY A 199 11.39 3.16 -19.70
C GLY A 199 10.47 3.34 -20.88
#